data_368a23f252db4b4ef1f2cdbb9000d1c3
#
_entry.id   368a23f252db4b4ef1f2cdbb9000d1c3
#
_cell.length_a   1.000
_cell.length_b   1.000
_cell.length_c   1.000
_cell.angle_alpha   90.00
_cell.angle_beta   90.00
_cell.angle_gamma   90.00
#
_symmetry.space_group_name_H-M   'P 1'
#
loop_
_entity.id
_entity.type
_entity.pdbx_description
1 polymer ?
#
loop_
_entity_poly.entity_id
_entity_poly.type
_entity_poly.pdbx_seq_one_letter_code
_entity_poly.pdbx_strand_id
1 'polypeptide(L)'
;MKVCFFGHSDAPWRIQPKLREVILDLIDNEGADEFYVGNHGNFDRMVASVLSELSETRAFRFYVVLAYLPAEKEKPRADHTILPDGIENIPPRFAINYRNQFMIEAADDFVNNG
;
A
#
# COMPACT_ATOMS: atom_id res chain seq x y z
N MET A 1 -9.89 4.13 11.08
CA MET A 1 -8.44 4.41 11.19
C MET A 1 -7.76 4.10 9.87
N LYS A 2 -6.90 4.98 9.42
CA LYS A 2 -6.18 4.83 8.15
C LYS A 2 -4.77 4.33 8.43
N VAL A 3 -4.35 3.29 7.71
CA VAL A 3 -3.06 2.61 7.92
C VAL A 3 -2.29 2.56 6.60
N CYS A 4 -1.00 2.87 6.63
CA CYS A 4 -0.13 2.69 5.47
C CYS A 4 0.94 1.64 5.76
N PHE A 5 1.56 1.12 4.68
CA PHE A 5 2.48 -0.01 4.75
C PHE A 5 3.81 0.32 4.10
N PHE A 6 4.89 -0.08 4.75
CA PHE A 6 6.25 0.06 4.22
C PHE A 6 7.02 -1.25 4.44
N GLY A 7 7.78 -1.68 3.45
CA GLY A 7 8.60 -2.88 3.58
C GLY A 7 9.61 -3.01 2.46
N HIS A 8 10.47 -4.02 2.59
CA HIS A 8 11.54 -4.25 1.64
C HIS A 8 11.03 -4.78 0.29
N SER A 9 11.65 -4.32 -0.79
CA SER A 9 11.31 -4.79 -2.13
C SER A 9 11.62 -6.27 -2.34
N ASP A 10 12.54 -6.83 -1.55
CA ASP A 10 12.91 -8.25 -1.60
C ASP A 10 12.39 -9.05 -0.41
N ALA A 11 11.36 -8.58 0.27
CA ALA A 11 10.77 -9.30 1.40
C ALA A 11 10.39 -10.73 0.98
N PRO A 12 10.70 -11.74 1.82
CA PRO A 12 10.41 -13.13 1.46
C PRO A 12 8.93 -13.44 1.51
N TRP A 13 8.45 -14.22 0.56
CA TRP A 13 7.03 -14.58 0.46
C TRP A 13 6.52 -15.33 1.70
N ARG A 14 7.40 -15.96 2.46
CA ARG A 14 7.02 -16.70 3.67
C ARG A 14 6.43 -15.83 4.77
N ILE A 15 6.60 -14.51 4.71
CA ILE A 15 6.01 -13.61 5.71
C ILE A 15 4.54 -13.30 5.43
N GLN A 16 4.02 -13.67 4.26
CA GLN A 16 2.65 -13.32 3.87
C GLN A 16 1.58 -13.82 4.84
N PRO A 17 1.65 -15.06 5.37
CA PRO A 17 0.65 -15.50 6.36
C PRO A 17 0.63 -14.64 7.62
N LYS A 18 1.80 -14.22 8.11
CA LYS A 18 1.88 -13.32 9.27
C LYS A 18 1.34 -11.94 8.94
N LEU A 19 1.65 -11.44 7.76
CA LEU A 19 1.14 -10.16 7.29
C LEU A 19 -0.41 -10.18 7.24
N ARG A 20 -0.98 -11.28 6.75
CA ARG A 20 -2.42 -11.47 6.72
C ARG A 20 -3.02 -11.41 8.13
N GLU A 21 -2.40 -12.07 9.11
CA GLU A 21 -2.84 -12.00 10.51
C GLU A 21 -2.82 -10.57 11.05
N VAL A 22 -1.75 -9.82 10.77
CA VAL A 22 -1.63 -8.44 11.21
C VAL A 22 -2.73 -7.58 10.59
N ILE A 23 -2.98 -7.72 9.31
CA ILE A 23 -4.01 -6.93 8.63
C ILE A 23 -5.41 -7.29 9.16
N LEU A 24 -5.69 -8.58 9.36
CA LEU A 24 -6.97 -9.00 9.96
C LEU A 24 -7.15 -8.41 11.36
N ASP A 25 -6.12 -8.40 12.18
CA ASP A 25 -6.17 -7.81 13.51
C ASP A 25 -6.47 -6.31 13.44
N LEU A 26 -5.83 -5.60 12.51
CA LEU A 26 -6.09 -4.18 12.32
C LEU A 26 -7.54 -3.92 11.92
N ILE A 27 -8.11 -4.74 11.05
CA ILE A 27 -9.50 -4.59 10.59
C ILE A 27 -10.47 -4.96 11.71
N ASP A 28 -10.30 -6.14 12.31
CA ASP A 28 -11.30 -6.72 13.20
C ASP A 28 -11.22 -6.16 14.63
N ASN A 29 -10.05 -5.76 15.08
CA ASN A 29 -9.83 -5.36 16.47
C ASN A 29 -9.42 -3.89 16.67
N GLU A 30 -8.80 -3.28 15.66
CA GLU A 30 -8.28 -1.90 15.79
C GLU A 30 -9.09 -0.87 15.01
N GLY A 31 -10.10 -1.30 14.27
CA GLY A 31 -10.96 -0.38 13.53
C GLY A 31 -10.35 0.21 12.27
N ALA A 32 -9.34 -0.43 11.69
CA ALA A 32 -8.78 0.02 10.43
C ALA A 32 -9.78 -0.20 9.30
N ASP A 33 -10.05 0.86 8.54
CA ASP A 33 -11.05 0.84 7.47
C ASP A 33 -10.54 1.45 6.16
N GLU A 34 -9.31 1.92 6.13
CA GLU A 34 -8.70 2.46 4.92
C GLU A 34 -7.20 2.20 4.94
N PHE A 35 -6.67 1.73 3.82
CA PHE A 35 -5.26 1.32 3.72
C PHE A 35 -4.58 1.94 2.52
N TYR A 36 -3.28 2.25 2.69
CA TYR A 36 -2.44 2.79 1.63
C TYR A 36 -1.18 1.95 1.50
N VAL A 37 -0.87 1.53 0.28
CA VAL A 37 0.33 0.74 -0.02
C VAL A 37 0.95 1.22 -1.32
N GLY A 38 2.26 1.11 -1.45
CA GLY A 38 2.94 1.39 -2.70
C GLY A 38 2.81 0.25 -3.70
N ASN A 39 3.54 0.37 -4.81
CA ASN A 39 3.55 -0.65 -5.85
C ASN A 39 4.98 -1.05 -6.24
N HIS A 40 5.90 -1.04 -5.28
CA HIS A 40 7.31 -1.29 -5.54
C HIS A 40 7.83 -2.45 -4.70
N GLY A 41 8.01 -3.60 -5.34
CA GLY A 41 8.63 -4.77 -4.73
C GLY A 41 7.69 -5.76 -4.06
N ASN A 42 8.27 -6.78 -3.44
CA ASN A 42 7.53 -7.93 -2.92
C ASN A 42 6.62 -7.60 -1.74
N PHE A 43 7.09 -6.77 -0.81
CA PHE A 43 6.25 -6.43 0.34
C PHE A 43 4.95 -5.76 -0.12
N ASP A 44 5.07 -4.78 -0.98
CA ASP A 44 3.89 -4.06 -1.50
C ASP A 44 2.93 -5.01 -2.23
N ARG A 45 3.48 -5.95 -3.01
CA ARG A 45 2.67 -6.94 -3.72
C ARG A 45 1.92 -7.86 -2.76
N MET A 46 2.58 -8.31 -1.68
CA MET A 46 1.95 -9.15 -0.67
C MET A 46 0.82 -8.41 0.03
N VAL A 47 1.04 -7.15 0.42
CA VAL A 47 0.01 -6.34 1.07
C VAL A 47 -1.19 -6.18 0.14
N ALA A 48 -0.96 -5.79 -1.11
CA ALA A 48 -2.04 -5.61 -2.07
C ALA A 48 -2.82 -6.90 -2.31
N SER A 49 -2.12 -8.04 -2.39
CA SER A 49 -2.75 -9.35 -2.56
C SER A 49 -3.65 -9.70 -1.37
N VAL A 50 -3.15 -9.49 -0.15
CA VAL A 50 -3.92 -9.77 1.06
C VAL A 50 -5.13 -8.84 1.15
N LEU A 51 -4.95 -7.55 0.88
CA LEU A 51 -6.06 -6.60 0.91
C LEU A 51 -7.13 -6.95 -0.12
N SER A 52 -6.71 -7.35 -1.33
CA SER A 52 -7.66 -7.78 -2.37
C SER A 52 -8.47 -9.00 -1.93
N GLU A 53 -7.81 -9.98 -1.32
CA GLU A 53 -8.47 -11.18 -0.80
C GLU A 53 -9.46 -10.82 0.30
N LEU A 54 -9.02 -10.04 1.29
CA LEU A 54 -9.85 -9.70 2.44
C LEU A 54 -11.01 -8.76 2.10
N SER A 55 -10.90 -8.00 1.01
CA SER A 55 -11.98 -7.13 0.57
C SER A 55 -13.24 -7.90 0.16
N GLU A 56 -13.12 -9.20 -0.10
CA GLU A 56 -14.26 -10.06 -0.43
C GLU A 56 -15.13 -10.36 0.81
N THR A 57 -14.55 -10.30 2.01
CA THR A 57 -15.24 -10.67 3.25
C THR A 57 -15.26 -9.56 4.30
N ARG A 58 -14.57 -8.45 4.10
CA ARG A 58 -14.50 -7.32 5.02
C ARG A 58 -14.79 -6.02 4.29
N ALA A 59 -15.41 -5.07 4.99
CA ALA A 59 -15.73 -3.75 4.45
C ALA A 59 -14.62 -2.77 4.80
N PHE A 60 -13.81 -2.42 3.81
CA PHE A 60 -12.76 -1.39 3.92
C PHE A 60 -12.40 -0.89 2.54
N ARG A 61 -11.63 0.19 2.49
CA ARG A 61 -11.08 0.73 1.25
C ARG A 61 -9.57 0.62 1.28
N PHE A 62 -8.96 0.38 0.11
CA PHE A 62 -7.51 0.41 0.02
C PHE A 62 -7.08 1.04 -1.30
N TYR A 63 -5.91 1.66 -1.27
CA TYR A 63 -5.36 2.36 -2.42
C TYR A 63 -3.91 2.00 -2.63
N VAL A 64 -3.56 1.78 -3.90
CA VAL A 64 -2.18 1.63 -4.34
C VAL A 64 -1.70 3.01 -4.75
N VAL A 65 -0.70 3.53 -4.03
CA VAL A 65 -0.16 4.87 -4.26
C VAL A 65 1.08 4.76 -5.11
N LEU A 66 1.03 5.37 -6.30
CA LEU A 66 2.09 5.25 -7.30
C LEU A 66 3.19 6.28 -7.08
N ALA A 67 4.45 5.86 -7.30
CA ALA A 67 5.59 6.77 -7.32
C ALA A 67 5.90 7.25 -8.74
N TYR A 68 5.50 6.47 -9.75
CA TYR A 68 5.77 6.74 -11.15
C TYR A 68 4.51 6.53 -11.98
N LEU A 69 4.43 7.23 -13.12
CA LEU A 69 3.36 6.98 -14.08
C LEU A 69 3.51 5.56 -14.62
N PRO A 70 2.45 4.73 -14.56
CA PRO A 70 2.53 3.38 -15.06
C PRO A 70 2.57 3.34 -16.59
N ALA A 71 3.22 2.31 -17.15
CA ALA A 71 3.10 2.04 -18.58
C ALA A 71 1.65 1.66 -18.89
N GLU A 72 1.17 1.99 -20.10
CA GLU A 72 -0.24 1.77 -20.45
C GLU A 72 -0.72 0.34 -20.20
N LYS A 73 0.12 -0.66 -20.51
CA LYS A 73 -0.23 -2.08 -20.32
C LYS A 73 -0.12 -2.56 -18.88
N GLU A 74 0.32 -1.70 -17.97
CA GLU A 74 0.49 -2.01 -16.55
C GLU A 74 -0.44 -1.18 -15.67
N LYS A 75 -1.44 -0.51 -16.26
CA LYS A 75 -2.36 0.34 -15.50
C LYS A 75 -3.06 -0.46 -14.42
N PRO A 76 -2.85 -0.13 -13.14
CA PRO A 76 -3.65 -0.71 -12.07
C PRO A 76 -5.09 -0.22 -12.18
N ARG A 77 -5.99 -0.87 -11.44
CA ARG A 77 -7.40 -0.48 -11.44
C ARG A 77 -7.53 0.95 -10.93
N ALA A 78 -8.20 1.79 -11.71
CA ALA A 78 -8.31 3.23 -11.42
C ALA A 78 -9.01 3.52 -10.08
N ASP A 79 -9.95 2.66 -9.68
CA ASP A 79 -10.71 2.81 -8.45
C ASP A 79 -9.90 2.51 -7.18
N HIS A 80 -8.72 1.89 -7.32
CA HIS A 80 -7.83 1.57 -6.21
C HIS A 80 -6.48 2.27 -6.30
N THR A 81 -6.33 3.25 -7.19
CA THR A 81 -5.03 3.85 -7.49
C THR A 81 -5.03 5.34 -7.20
N ILE A 82 -3.97 5.80 -6.54
CA ILE A 82 -3.73 7.22 -6.29
C ILE A 82 -2.38 7.60 -6.90
N LEU A 83 -2.38 8.70 -7.66
CA LEU A 83 -1.15 9.34 -8.10
C LEU A 83 -1.02 10.65 -7.33
N PRO A 84 -0.04 10.79 -6.41
CA PRO A 84 0.07 12.00 -5.60
C PRO A 84 0.24 13.26 -6.47
N ASP A 85 -0.42 14.34 -6.08
CA ASP A 85 -0.35 15.62 -6.80
C ASP A 85 1.10 16.10 -6.88
N GLY A 86 1.51 16.48 -8.08
CA GLY A 86 2.85 17.02 -8.32
C GLY A 86 3.95 15.98 -8.46
N ILE A 87 3.64 14.69 -8.33
CA ILE A 87 4.67 13.64 -8.41
C ILE A 87 5.35 13.61 -9.79
N GLU A 88 4.65 14.01 -10.84
CA GLU A 88 5.21 14.08 -12.19
C GLU A 88 6.34 15.10 -12.31
N ASN A 89 6.41 16.04 -11.38
CA ASN A 89 7.46 17.07 -11.34
C ASN A 89 8.63 16.68 -10.44
N ILE A 90 8.55 15.54 -9.77
CA ILE A 90 9.59 15.08 -8.84
C ILE A 90 10.61 14.25 -9.64
N PRO A 91 11.92 14.52 -9.50
CA PRO A 91 12.94 13.69 -10.14
C PRO A 91 12.76 12.22 -9.74
N PRO A 92 12.91 11.27 -10.68
CA PRO A 92 12.65 9.84 -10.38
C PRO A 92 13.38 9.31 -9.15
N ARG A 93 14.61 9.79 -8.88
CA ARG A 93 15.38 9.33 -7.71
C ARG A 93 14.74 9.73 -6.37
N PHE A 94 13.81 10.67 -6.35
CA PHE A 94 13.11 11.12 -5.15
C PHE A 94 11.63 10.71 -5.12
N ALA A 95 11.16 10.06 -6.18
CA ALA A 95 9.72 9.80 -6.34
C ALA A 95 9.18 8.83 -5.27
N ILE A 96 9.96 7.80 -4.91
CA ILE A 96 9.53 6.85 -3.87
C ILE A 96 9.42 7.55 -2.51
N ASN A 97 10.39 8.40 -2.17
CA ASN A 97 10.34 9.15 -0.90
C ASN A 97 9.16 10.12 -0.87
N TYR A 98 8.88 10.77 -1.98
CA TYR A 98 7.73 11.67 -2.11
C TYR A 98 6.42 10.90 -1.91
N ARG A 99 6.26 9.75 -2.56
CA ARG A 99 5.10 8.87 -2.42
C ARG A 99 4.95 8.39 -0.99
N ASN A 100 6.04 7.99 -0.34
CA ASN A 100 6.00 7.54 1.04
C ASN A 100 5.58 8.66 2.00
N GLN A 101 6.06 9.87 1.78
CA GLN A 101 5.64 11.02 2.57
C GLN A 101 4.15 11.29 2.42
N PHE A 102 3.62 11.18 1.19
CA PHE A 102 2.19 11.30 0.95
C PHE A 102 1.40 10.29 1.79
N MET A 103 1.85 9.02 1.82
CA MET A 103 1.18 7.97 2.58
C MET A 103 1.22 8.24 4.09
N ILE A 104 2.36 8.69 4.60
CA ILE A 104 2.52 9.01 6.03
C ILE A 104 1.56 10.14 6.42
N GLU A 105 1.44 11.17 5.59
CA GLU A 105 0.54 12.30 5.87
C GLU A 105 -0.93 11.90 5.80
N ALA A 106 -1.28 10.93 4.95
CA ALA A 106 -2.66 10.48 4.79
C ALA A 106 -3.11 9.51 5.90
N ALA A 107 -2.19 8.81 6.53
CA ALA A 107 -2.52 7.71 7.45
C ALA A 107 -2.42 8.11 8.92
N ASP A 108 -3.15 7.39 9.78
CA ASP A 108 -3.10 7.56 11.24
C ASP A 108 -2.01 6.69 11.86
N ASP A 109 -1.67 5.58 11.21
CA ASP A 109 -0.68 4.62 11.72
C ASP A 109 0.00 3.93 10.54
N PHE A 110 1.07 3.18 10.82
CA PHE A 110 1.77 2.46 9.76
C PHE A 110 2.27 1.10 10.21
N VAL A 111 2.44 0.20 9.25
CA VAL A 111 3.07 -1.11 9.44
C VAL A 111 4.36 -1.11 8.63
N ASN A 112 5.46 -1.40 9.29
CA ASN A 112 6.78 -1.39 8.68
C ASN A 112 7.44 -2.76 8.80
N ASN A 113 7.83 -3.33 7.67
CA ASN A 113 8.62 -4.56 7.61
C ASN A 113 10.05 -4.19 7.21
N GLY A 114 10.80 -3.85 8.17
CA GLY A 114 12.16 -3.47 7.92
C GLY A 114 12.81 -2.76 9.04
#